data_b5aa2536122a0942a498a90749510ed9
#
_entry.id   b5aa2536122a0942a498a90749510ed9
#
_cell.length_a   1.000
_cell.length_b   1.000
_cell.length_c   1.000
_cell.angle_alpha   90.00
_cell.angle_beta   90.00
_cell.angle_gamma   90.00
#
_symmetry.space_group_name_H-M   'P 1'
#
loop_
_entity.id
_entity.type
_entity.pdbx_description
1 polymer ?
#
loop_
_entity_poly.entity_id
_entity_poly.type
_entity_poly.pdbx_seq_one_letter_code
_entity_poly.pdbx_strand_id
1 'polypeptide(L)'
;LLLFAFSFSFVLSGNSFQQSKFLYIASDVVGDIYLLRSGVQEYFSLKQQNEQLTKENKQLHEQLLRERAQKLEQLSKDPILLYSPEQYAVYRAEVIKNSCHLSKNYLIIDKGLRDSIREDMGVVSPRGIVGIIDKATTRYASVQSVLNTRSKISATHKKSGYYGTLSWDGKDPTIVQLTDIPSLAPISVGDSIVTAGHSSIFPKGIPIGRVLSVNANTRDNSLLSQVKLFTDMQQLQHVYIIKNKDQVPIQQLEEQIQEQANE
;
A
#
# COMPACT_ATOMS: atom_id res chain seq x y z
N LEU A 1 -24.06 32.24 78.67
CA LEU A 1 -24.26 31.52 77.40
C LEU A 1 -25.70 31.01 77.24
N LEU A 2 -26.28 30.33 78.25
CA LEU A 2 -27.66 29.81 78.22
C LEU A 2 -28.74 30.89 78.08
N LEU A 3 -28.59 32.02 78.79
CA LEU A 3 -29.53 33.16 78.72
C LEU A 3 -29.42 33.84 77.29
N PHE A 4 -28.27 33.92 76.69
CA PHE A 4 -28.12 34.46 75.35
C PHE A 4 -28.77 33.53 74.30
N ALA A 5 -28.63 32.22 74.44
CA ALA A 5 -29.28 31.24 73.55
C ALA A 5 -30.81 31.28 73.66
N PHE A 6 -31.32 31.48 74.90
CA PHE A 6 -32.77 31.61 75.16
C PHE A 6 -33.34 32.92 74.62
N SER A 7 -32.63 34.06 74.80
CA SER A 7 -33.00 35.36 74.24
C SER A 7 -32.97 35.30 72.68
N PHE A 8 -31.99 34.68 72.11
CA PHE A 8 -31.87 34.51 70.65
C PHE A 8 -32.98 33.62 70.09
N SER A 9 -33.33 32.54 70.77
CA SER A 9 -34.48 31.69 70.46
C SER A 9 -35.81 32.41 70.48
N PHE A 10 -36.00 33.29 71.47
CA PHE A 10 -37.23 34.06 71.62
C PHE A 10 -37.39 35.15 70.56
N VAL A 11 -36.31 35.80 70.16
CA VAL A 11 -36.28 36.77 69.03
C VAL A 11 -36.63 36.11 67.74
N LEU A 12 -36.17 34.89 67.48
CA LEU A 12 -36.49 34.12 66.32
C LEU A 12 -37.92 33.61 66.25
N SER A 13 -38.57 33.36 67.43
CA SER A 13 -39.94 32.84 67.48
C SER A 13 -41.03 33.91 67.35
N GLY A 14 -40.70 35.20 67.56
CA GLY A 14 -41.70 36.28 67.70
C GLY A 14 -42.02 37.04 66.38
N ASN A 15 -41.34 36.91 65.31
CA ASN A 15 -41.57 37.78 64.15
C ASN A 15 -41.40 37.01 62.82
N SER A 16 -42.51 36.72 62.15
CA SER A 16 -42.58 36.05 60.86
C SER A 16 -41.76 36.77 59.75
N PHE A 17 -41.54 38.06 59.90
CA PHE A 17 -40.75 38.87 58.95
C PHE A 17 -39.24 38.67 59.13
N GLN A 18 -38.76 38.31 60.29
CA GLN A 18 -37.34 38.02 60.52
C GLN A 18 -36.98 36.56 60.09
N GLN A 19 -37.91 35.63 60.23
CA GLN A 19 -37.71 34.25 59.75
C GLN A 19 -37.52 34.17 58.23
N SER A 20 -38.27 35.00 57.48
CA SER A 20 -38.12 35.02 56.03
C SER A 20 -36.77 35.60 55.57
N LYS A 21 -36.23 36.61 56.24
CA LYS A 21 -34.89 37.17 55.93
C LYS A 21 -33.77 36.21 56.34
N PHE A 22 -33.91 35.48 57.45
CA PHE A 22 -32.88 34.48 57.82
C PHE A 22 -32.87 33.31 56.93
N LEU A 23 -34.00 32.81 56.41
CA LEU A 23 -34.09 31.78 55.41
C LEU A 23 -33.51 32.22 54.04
N TYR A 24 -33.68 33.49 53.67
CA TYR A 24 -33.15 34.06 52.45
C TYR A 24 -31.63 34.16 52.51
N ILE A 25 -31.07 34.66 53.61
CA ILE A 25 -29.60 34.75 53.79
C ILE A 25 -28.98 33.36 53.93
N ALA A 26 -29.67 32.43 54.60
CA ALA A 26 -29.20 31.06 54.72
C ALA A 26 -29.18 30.33 53.35
N SER A 27 -30.12 30.57 52.43
CA SER A 27 -30.17 29.98 51.11
C SER A 27 -29.05 30.51 50.16
N ASP A 28 -28.76 31.82 50.27
CA ASP A 28 -27.66 32.40 49.44
C ASP A 28 -26.29 31.87 49.89
N VAL A 29 -26.03 31.81 51.20
CA VAL A 29 -24.76 31.28 51.74
C VAL A 29 -24.58 29.79 51.40
N VAL A 30 -25.68 29.00 51.49
CA VAL A 30 -25.65 27.58 51.12
C VAL A 30 -25.45 27.43 49.62
N GLY A 31 -26.04 28.28 48.76
CA GLY A 31 -25.84 28.32 47.33
C GLY A 31 -24.38 28.58 46.96
N ASP A 32 -23.75 29.58 47.56
CA ASP A 32 -22.35 29.93 47.34
C ASP A 32 -21.38 28.80 47.76
N ILE A 33 -21.66 28.11 48.85
CA ILE A 33 -20.87 26.96 49.30
C ILE A 33 -20.99 25.79 48.29
N TYR A 34 -22.19 25.55 47.75
CA TYR A 34 -22.39 24.52 46.72
C TYR A 34 -21.67 24.86 45.40
N LEU A 35 -21.69 26.13 44.97
CA LEU A 35 -20.96 26.59 43.78
C LEU A 35 -19.45 26.48 43.95
N LEU A 36 -18.92 26.85 45.12
CA LEU A 36 -17.49 26.68 45.43
C LEU A 36 -17.09 25.21 45.44
N ARG A 37 -17.91 24.34 46.01
CA ARG A 37 -17.64 22.90 46.05
C ARG A 37 -17.69 22.26 44.63
N SER A 38 -18.69 22.64 43.81
CA SER A 38 -18.81 22.14 42.43
C SER A 38 -17.64 22.62 41.57
N GLY A 39 -17.21 23.87 41.66
CA GLY A 39 -16.06 24.40 40.95
C GLY A 39 -14.74 23.71 41.29
N VAL A 40 -14.54 23.38 42.59
CA VAL A 40 -13.36 22.62 43.03
C VAL A 40 -13.40 21.19 42.51
N GLN A 41 -14.55 20.51 42.55
CA GLN A 41 -14.67 19.16 41.99
C GLN A 41 -14.47 19.15 40.48
N GLU A 42 -15.01 20.12 39.76
CA GLU A 42 -14.83 20.28 38.32
C GLU A 42 -13.36 20.51 37.95
N TYR A 43 -12.65 21.36 38.69
CA TYR A 43 -11.22 21.59 38.48
C TYR A 43 -10.39 20.32 38.67
N PHE A 44 -10.65 19.52 39.71
CA PHE A 44 -9.95 18.25 39.91
C PHE A 44 -10.30 17.22 38.84
N SER A 45 -11.57 17.17 38.38
CA SER A 45 -11.97 16.28 37.30
C SER A 45 -11.30 16.66 35.96
N LEU A 46 -11.24 17.96 35.63
CA LEU A 46 -10.55 18.48 34.45
C LEU A 46 -9.05 18.19 34.50
N LYS A 47 -8.41 18.34 35.67
CA LYS A 47 -7.00 17.99 35.84
C LYS A 47 -6.77 16.49 35.58
N GLN A 48 -7.60 15.64 36.16
CA GLN A 48 -7.52 14.20 35.99
C GLN A 48 -7.77 13.79 34.53
N GLN A 49 -8.75 14.38 33.86
CA GLN A 49 -9.01 14.17 32.44
C GLN A 49 -7.83 14.64 31.58
N ASN A 50 -7.22 15.77 31.90
CA ASN A 50 -6.05 16.27 31.15
C ASN A 50 -4.85 15.34 31.31
N GLU A 51 -4.60 14.83 32.53
CA GLU A 51 -3.55 13.84 32.78
C GLU A 51 -3.81 12.52 32.02
N GLN A 52 -5.07 12.07 31.99
CA GLN A 52 -5.46 10.88 31.23
C GLN A 52 -5.29 11.07 29.72
N LEU A 53 -5.81 12.19 29.17
CA LEU A 53 -5.64 12.53 27.75
C LEU A 53 -4.17 12.66 27.34
N THR A 54 -3.35 13.24 28.23
CA THR A 54 -1.90 13.35 27.99
C THR A 54 -1.25 11.96 27.92
N LYS A 55 -1.67 11.05 28.80
CA LYS A 55 -1.18 9.66 28.81
C LYS A 55 -1.64 8.88 27.58
N GLU A 56 -2.90 9.03 27.19
CA GLU A 56 -3.44 8.41 25.96
C GLU A 56 -2.77 8.97 24.70
N ASN A 57 -2.58 10.28 24.62
CA ASN A 57 -1.84 10.90 23.51
C ASN A 57 -0.40 10.37 23.41
N LYS A 58 0.28 10.22 24.53
CA LYS A 58 1.62 9.64 24.56
C LYS A 58 1.62 8.19 24.04
N GLN A 59 0.66 7.37 24.52
CA GLN A 59 0.55 5.98 24.07
C GLN A 59 0.24 5.87 22.56
N LEU A 60 -0.69 6.68 22.08
CA LEU A 60 -1.02 6.73 20.64
C LEU A 60 0.19 7.19 19.81
N HIS A 61 0.95 8.14 20.30
CA HIS A 61 2.16 8.62 19.61
C HIS A 61 3.24 7.53 19.54
N GLU A 62 3.44 6.79 20.64
CA GLU A 62 4.36 5.64 20.66
C GLU A 62 3.90 4.51 19.73
N GLN A 63 2.60 4.23 19.67
CA GLN A 63 2.05 3.24 18.71
C GLN A 63 2.29 3.68 17.26
N LEU A 64 1.99 4.94 16.93
CA LEU A 64 2.27 5.50 15.60
C LEU A 64 3.74 5.42 15.21
N LEU A 65 4.66 5.69 16.14
CA LEU A 65 6.10 5.57 15.89
C LEU A 65 6.51 4.12 15.65
N ARG A 66 5.97 3.15 16.40
CA ARG A 66 6.23 1.72 16.21
C ARG A 66 5.69 1.23 14.86
N GLU A 67 4.45 1.60 14.50
CA GLU A 67 3.87 1.25 13.20
C GLU A 67 4.68 1.86 12.03
N ARG A 68 5.11 3.11 12.16
CA ARG A 68 5.97 3.76 11.16
C ARG A 68 7.33 3.05 11.03
N ALA A 69 7.96 2.68 12.15
CA ALA A 69 9.23 1.96 12.16
C ALA A 69 9.09 0.56 11.51
N GLN A 70 8.03 -0.19 11.85
CA GLN A 70 7.73 -1.49 11.22
C GLN A 70 7.47 -1.35 9.72
N LYS A 71 6.73 -0.31 9.33
CA LYS A 71 6.45 -0.03 7.92
C LYS A 71 7.70 0.36 7.14
N LEU A 72 8.61 1.14 7.74
CA LEU A 72 9.91 1.46 7.16
C LEU A 72 10.81 0.22 7.06
N GLU A 73 10.80 -0.66 8.07
CA GLU A 73 11.54 -1.92 8.03
C GLU A 73 10.98 -2.89 6.98
N GLN A 74 9.66 -2.94 6.79
CA GLN A 74 9.03 -3.70 5.70
C GLN A 74 9.37 -3.10 4.34
N LEU A 75 9.35 -1.77 4.20
CA LEU A 75 9.72 -1.08 2.96
C LEU A 75 11.20 -1.28 2.62
N SER A 76 12.09 -1.34 3.62
CA SER A 76 13.52 -1.61 3.39
C SER A 76 13.81 -3.05 2.95
N LYS A 77 12.89 -3.99 3.18
CA LYS A 77 12.95 -5.38 2.70
C LYS A 77 12.30 -5.58 1.32
N ASP A 78 11.62 -4.56 0.78
CA ASP A 78 11.03 -4.61 -0.55
C ASP A 78 12.14 -4.50 -1.61
N PRO A 79 12.40 -5.57 -2.40
CA PRO A 79 13.46 -5.56 -3.41
C PRO A 79 13.24 -4.50 -4.50
N ILE A 80 12.04 -3.94 -4.59
CA ILE A 80 11.65 -2.90 -5.56
C ILE A 80 12.32 -1.56 -5.25
N LEU A 81 12.61 -1.26 -3.98
CA LEU A 81 13.30 -0.02 -3.58
C LEU A 81 14.81 -0.05 -3.87
N LEU A 82 15.35 -1.19 -4.33
CA LEU A 82 16.76 -1.32 -4.73
C LEU A 82 17.05 -0.76 -6.13
N TYR A 83 16.01 -0.40 -6.90
CA TYR A 83 16.22 0.21 -8.22
C TYR A 83 16.57 1.69 -8.06
N SER A 84 17.58 2.14 -8.81
CA SER A 84 18.09 3.51 -8.75
C SER A 84 16.94 4.54 -8.80
N PRO A 85 16.76 5.36 -7.76
CA PRO A 85 15.70 6.37 -7.73
C PRO A 85 15.92 7.48 -8.76
N GLU A 86 17.10 7.56 -9.37
CA GLU A 86 17.40 8.48 -10.45
C GLU A 86 16.71 8.08 -11.75
N GLN A 87 16.67 6.78 -12.08
CA GLN A 87 16.12 6.25 -13.32
C GLN A 87 14.64 5.84 -13.20
N TYR A 88 14.22 5.34 -12.04
CA TYR A 88 12.88 4.80 -11.83
C TYR A 88 12.13 5.52 -10.73
N ALA A 89 10.85 5.82 -10.99
CA ALA A 89 9.91 6.24 -9.96
C ALA A 89 8.94 5.09 -9.65
N VAL A 90 8.62 4.89 -8.36
CA VAL A 90 7.75 3.81 -7.90
C VAL A 90 6.53 4.39 -7.23
N TYR A 91 5.34 3.96 -7.66
CA TYR A 91 4.05 4.38 -7.11
C TYR A 91 3.33 3.16 -6.53
N ARG A 92 2.86 3.27 -5.30
CA ARG A 92 2.03 2.23 -4.69
C ARG A 92 0.59 2.42 -5.11
N ALA A 93 -0.10 1.32 -5.46
CA ALA A 93 -1.51 1.28 -5.79
C ALA A 93 -2.22 0.11 -5.10
N GLU A 94 -3.52 0.25 -4.89
CA GLU A 94 -4.41 -0.79 -4.40
C GLU A 94 -5.15 -1.44 -5.57
N VAL A 95 -5.31 -2.76 -5.52
CA VAL A 95 -6.03 -3.52 -6.54
C VAL A 95 -7.52 -3.53 -6.20
N ILE A 96 -8.33 -2.86 -7.01
CA ILE A 96 -9.78 -2.77 -6.84
C ILE A 96 -10.47 -4.00 -7.42
N LYS A 97 -9.99 -4.49 -8.58
CA LYS A 97 -10.54 -5.65 -9.26
C LYS A 97 -9.42 -6.47 -9.87
N ASN A 98 -9.54 -7.79 -9.81
CA ASN A 98 -8.59 -8.72 -10.38
C ASN A 98 -9.33 -9.86 -11.07
N SER A 99 -8.91 -10.24 -12.28
CA SER A 99 -9.35 -11.45 -12.97
C SER A 99 -8.16 -12.38 -13.21
N CYS A 100 -8.35 -13.68 -12.95
CA CYS A 100 -7.29 -14.70 -13.11
C CYS A 100 -7.77 -15.95 -13.85
N HIS A 101 -9.05 -16.00 -14.26
CA HIS A 101 -9.68 -17.19 -14.82
C HIS A 101 -10.15 -17.05 -16.27
N LEU A 102 -9.87 -15.89 -16.87
CA LEU A 102 -10.21 -15.60 -18.26
C LEU A 102 -8.96 -15.81 -19.14
N SER A 103 -9.14 -15.97 -20.45
CA SER A 103 -8.03 -15.95 -21.41
C SER A 103 -7.36 -14.57 -21.49
N LYS A 104 -8.10 -13.50 -21.22
CA LYS A 104 -7.63 -12.12 -21.19
C LYS A 104 -7.88 -11.53 -19.81
N ASN A 105 -6.92 -11.67 -18.92
CA ASN A 105 -7.01 -11.18 -17.55
C ASN A 105 -6.49 -9.76 -17.40
N TYR A 106 -7.23 -8.95 -16.63
CA TYR A 106 -6.90 -7.57 -16.30
C TYR A 106 -7.11 -7.31 -14.80
N LEU A 107 -6.33 -6.36 -14.28
CA LEU A 107 -6.58 -5.76 -12.97
C LEU A 107 -7.02 -4.31 -13.14
N ILE A 108 -7.76 -3.80 -12.16
CA ILE A 108 -8.05 -2.36 -12.03
C ILE A 108 -7.41 -1.88 -10.73
N ILE A 109 -6.69 -0.77 -10.80
CA ILE A 109 -6.00 -0.14 -9.68
C ILE A 109 -6.52 1.26 -9.40
N ASP A 110 -6.37 1.74 -8.16
CA ASP A 110 -6.84 3.03 -7.63
C ASP A 110 -5.97 4.23 -8.03
N LYS A 111 -5.10 4.07 -9.02
CA LYS A 111 -4.21 5.10 -9.53
C LYS A 111 -4.45 5.34 -11.01
N GLY A 112 -4.34 6.62 -11.45
CA GLY A 112 -4.59 7.03 -12.82
C GLY A 112 -3.74 8.21 -13.28
N LEU A 113 -4.20 8.90 -14.32
CA LEU A 113 -3.48 10.02 -14.94
C LEU A 113 -3.11 11.14 -13.95
N ARG A 114 -3.98 11.45 -12.97
CA ARG A 114 -3.69 12.45 -11.94
C ARG A 114 -2.54 12.05 -11.00
N ASP A 115 -2.26 10.73 -10.89
CA ASP A 115 -1.15 10.19 -10.12
C ASP A 115 0.09 9.97 -11.00
N SER A 116 0.11 10.55 -12.22
CA SER A 116 1.17 10.39 -13.22
C SER A 116 1.32 8.96 -13.76
N ILE A 117 0.27 8.14 -13.67
CA ILE A 117 0.25 6.80 -14.25
C ILE A 117 -0.16 6.90 -15.71
N ARG A 118 0.59 6.24 -16.59
CA ARG A 118 0.39 6.19 -18.04
C ARG A 118 0.48 4.76 -18.55
N GLU A 119 0.10 4.56 -19.80
CA GLU A 119 0.26 3.32 -20.53
C GLU A 119 1.74 2.88 -20.55
N ASP A 120 1.99 1.60 -20.73
CA ASP A 120 3.32 0.97 -20.81
C ASP A 120 4.18 1.11 -19.53
N MET A 121 3.60 1.42 -18.38
CA MET A 121 4.31 1.31 -17.11
C MET A 121 4.23 -0.12 -16.57
N GLY A 122 5.35 -0.63 -16.04
CA GLY A 122 5.41 -1.95 -15.42
C GLY A 122 4.70 -1.99 -14.07
N VAL A 123 4.00 -3.09 -13.81
CA VAL A 123 3.32 -3.33 -12.52
C VAL A 123 3.89 -4.58 -11.89
N VAL A 124 4.27 -4.47 -10.61
CA VAL A 124 4.94 -5.53 -9.86
C VAL A 124 4.36 -5.68 -8.46
N SER A 125 4.58 -6.82 -7.86
CA SER A 125 4.37 -7.08 -6.42
C SER A 125 5.71 -7.20 -5.71
N PRO A 126 5.77 -7.28 -4.37
CA PRO A 126 7.00 -7.57 -3.64
C PRO A 126 7.66 -8.90 -4.05
N ARG A 127 6.90 -9.82 -4.63
CA ARG A 127 7.39 -11.14 -5.05
C ARG A 127 7.81 -11.23 -6.52
N GLY A 128 7.36 -10.28 -7.36
CA GLY A 128 7.70 -10.30 -8.79
C GLY A 128 6.70 -9.58 -9.68
N ILE A 129 6.80 -9.81 -10.98
CA ILE A 129 5.95 -9.15 -11.97
C ILE A 129 4.46 -9.47 -11.78
N VAL A 130 3.62 -8.49 -12.16
CA VAL A 130 2.15 -8.59 -12.18
C VAL A 130 1.60 -8.35 -13.57
N GLY A 131 2.07 -7.31 -14.27
CA GLY A 131 1.57 -6.94 -15.59
C GLY A 131 2.09 -5.59 -16.07
N ILE A 132 1.39 -5.02 -17.03
CA ILE A 132 1.74 -3.74 -17.68
C ILE A 132 0.46 -2.88 -17.71
N ILE A 133 0.57 -1.57 -17.49
CA ILE A 133 -0.56 -0.63 -17.64
C ILE A 133 -1.01 -0.63 -19.10
N ASP A 134 -2.27 -1.00 -19.33
CA ASP A 134 -2.90 -1.03 -20.64
C ASP A 134 -3.59 0.30 -20.97
N LYS A 135 -4.40 0.82 -20.02
CA LYS A 135 -5.11 2.11 -20.16
C LYS A 135 -5.19 2.82 -18.84
N ALA A 136 -5.11 4.14 -18.88
CA ALA A 136 -5.26 5.00 -17.72
C ALA A 136 -6.40 6.02 -17.93
N THR A 137 -7.29 6.12 -16.94
CA THR A 137 -8.29 7.19 -16.82
C THR A 137 -7.82 8.19 -15.77
N THR A 138 -8.59 9.23 -15.51
CA THR A 138 -8.22 10.26 -14.53
C THR A 138 -7.90 9.68 -13.15
N ARG A 139 -8.67 8.68 -12.67
CA ARG A 139 -8.57 8.13 -11.30
C ARG A 139 -8.09 6.70 -11.23
N TYR A 140 -8.25 5.92 -12.27
CA TYR A 140 -8.02 4.48 -12.30
C TYR A 140 -7.19 4.09 -13.51
N ALA A 141 -6.52 2.95 -13.43
CA ALA A 141 -5.87 2.36 -14.57
C ALA A 141 -6.18 0.86 -14.68
N SER A 142 -6.20 0.36 -15.91
CA SER A 142 -6.25 -1.06 -16.20
C SER A 142 -4.84 -1.61 -16.39
N VAL A 143 -4.58 -2.77 -15.83
CA VAL A 143 -3.32 -3.50 -15.95
C VAL A 143 -3.58 -4.77 -16.74
N GLN A 144 -2.92 -4.94 -17.87
CA GLN A 144 -2.87 -6.21 -18.57
C GLN A 144 -2.02 -7.18 -17.75
N SER A 145 -2.63 -8.23 -17.23
CA SER A 145 -1.97 -9.21 -16.39
C SER A 145 -0.91 -10.01 -17.15
N VAL A 146 0.13 -10.47 -16.46
CA VAL A 146 1.03 -11.51 -16.99
C VAL A 146 0.25 -12.78 -17.36
N LEU A 147 -0.90 -13.03 -16.70
CA LEU A 147 -1.86 -14.10 -17.04
C LEU A 147 -2.84 -13.67 -18.13
N ASN A 148 -2.35 -13.06 -19.19
CA ASN A 148 -3.10 -12.71 -20.38
C ASN A 148 -2.43 -13.36 -21.58
N THR A 149 -3.18 -14.09 -22.40
CA THR A 149 -2.63 -14.82 -23.56
C THR A 149 -1.99 -13.90 -24.61
N ARG A 150 -2.27 -12.61 -24.56
CA ARG A 150 -1.64 -11.60 -25.42
C ARG A 150 -0.37 -11.00 -24.79
N SER A 151 -0.15 -11.21 -23.49
CA SER A 151 1.01 -10.67 -22.79
C SER A 151 2.28 -11.38 -23.25
N LYS A 152 3.28 -10.59 -23.64
CA LYS A 152 4.62 -11.06 -23.95
C LYS A 152 5.62 -10.18 -23.22
N ILE A 153 6.40 -10.79 -22.34
CA ILE A 153 7.36 -10.06 -21.49
C ILE A 153 8.76 -10.63 -21.73
N SER A 154 9.72 -9.76 -21.96
CA SER A 154 11.12 -10.17 -22.11
C SER A 154 11.67 -10.64 -20.76
N ALA A 155 12.09 -11.89 -20.70
CA ALA A 155 12.60 -12.55 -19.50
C ALA A 155 13.97 -13.15 -19.75
N THR A 156 14.77 -13.28 -18.70
CA THR A 156 16.12 -13.85 -18.79
C THR A 156 16.37 -14.89 -17.72
N HIS A 157 17.17 -15.88 -18.04
CA HIS A 157 17.73 -16.82 -17.07
C HIS A 157 18.76 -16.11 -16.20
N LYS A 158 18.51 -16.06 -14.88
CA LYS A 158 19.29 -15.23 -13.93
C LYS A 158 20.79 -15.57 -13.93
N LYS A 159 21.16 -16.85 -14.10
CA LYS A 159 22.55 -17.29 -14.00
C LYS A 159 23.33 -17.09 -15.31
N SER A 160 22.75 -17.48 -16.46
CA SER A 160 23.46 -17.49 -17.74
C SER A 160 23.22 -16.24 -18.59
N GLY A 161 22.16 -15.45 -18.28
CA GLY A 161 21.82 -14.27 -19.06
C GLY A 161 21.09 -14.55 -20.38
N TYR A 162 20.84 -15.80 -20.76
CA TYR A 162 20.02 -16.11 -21.93
C TYR A 162 18.61 -15.58 -21.73
N TYR A 163 18.10 -14.89 -22.73
CA TYR A 163 16.77 -14.27 -22.70
C TYR A 163 15.80 -15.03 -23.61
N GLY A 164 14.52 -14.85 -23.32
CA GLY A 164 13.42 -15.39 -24.08
C GLY A 164 12.14 -14.61 -23.81
N THR A 165 11.05 -15.11 -24.33
CA THR A 165 9.72 -14.50 -24.23
C THR A 165 8.88 -15.25 -23.21
N LEU A 166 8.38 -14.53 -22.21
CA LEU A 166 7.41 -15.04 -21.25
C LEU A 166 6.00 -14.84 -21.78
N SER A 167 5.20 -15.88 -21.78
CA SER A 167 3.81 -15.88 -22.21
C SER A 167 2.97 -16.79 -21.31
N TRP A 168 1.64 -16.68 -21.36
CA TRP A 168 0.72 -17.55 -20.64
C TRP A 168 -0.20 -18.30 -21.62
N ASP A 169 -0.41 -19.60 -21.40
CA ASP A 169 -1.18 -20.46 -22.30
C ASP A 169 -2.69 -20.50 -21.97
N GLY A 170 -3.14 -19.74 -20.97
CA GLY A 170 -4.54 -19.67 -20.58
C GLY A 170 -5.04 -20.80 -19.67
N LYS A 171 -4.15 -21.64 -19.12
CA LYS A 171 -4.56 -22.82 -18.33
C LYS A 171 -4.37 -22.61 -16.83
N ASP A 172 -3.16 -22.74 -16.35
CA ASP A 172 -2.85 -22.65 -14.92
C ASP A 172 -2.41 -21.22 -14.54
N PRO A 173 -3.10 -20.55 -13.60
CA PRO A 173 -2.76 -19.20 -13.19
C PRO A 173 -1.44 -19.08 -12.41
N THR A 174 -0.81 -20.19 -12.08
CA THR A 174 0.48 -20.23 -11.38
C THR A 174 1.67 -20.49 -12.30
N ILE A 175 1.42 -20.91 -13.55
CA ILE A 175 2.45 -21.37 -14.51
C ILE A 175 2.41 -20.53 -15.77
N VAL A 176 3.56 -20.02 -16.15
CA VAL A 176 3.78 -19.32 -17.44
C VAL A 176 4.81 -20.06 -18.26
N GLN A 177 4.81 -19.82 -19.57
CA GLN A 177 5.75 -20.42 -20.49
C GLN A 177 6.86 -19.43 -20.82
N LEU A 178 8.08 -19.94 -20.88
CA LEU A 178 9.25 -19.22 -21.36
C LEU A 178 9.73 -19.89 -22.64
N THR A 179 9.64 -19.14 -23.75
CA THR A 179 9.96 -19.57 -25.12
C THR A 179 11.13 -18.79 -25.66
N ASP A 180 11.54 -19.12 -26.91
CA ASP A 180 12.56 -18.41 -27.67
C ASP A 180 13.94 -18.41 -27.01
N ILE A 181 14.22 -19.35 -26.14
CA ILE A 181 15.56 -19.54 -25.58
C ILE A 181 16.34 -20.54 -26.45
N PRO A 182 17.60 -20.23 -26.82
CA PRO A 182 18.43 -21.15 -27.58
C PRO A 182 18.58 -22.50 -26.85
N SER A 183 18.57 -23.62 -27.62
CA SER A 183 18.69 -24.97 -27.06
C SER A 183 19.99 -25.23 -26.30
N LEU A 184 21.03 -24.45 -26.59
CA LEU A 184 22.33 -24.50 -25.92
C LEU A 184 22.35 -23.80 -24.56
N ALA A 185 21.27 -23.10 -24.16
CA ALA A 185 21.22 -22.41 -22.89
C ALA A 185 21.23 -23.40 -21.70
N PRO A 186 22.10 -23.24 -20.71
CA PRO A 186 22.21 -24.13 -19.58
C PRO A 186 21.14 -23.85 -18.55
N ILE A 187 19.87 -24.16 -18.90
CA ILE A 187 18.72 -23.97 -18.02
C ILE A 187 18.35 -25.30 -17.38
N SER A 188 18.19 -25.30 -16.06
CA SER A 188 17.82 -26.48 -15.27
C SER A 188 16.56 -26.22 -14.45
N VAL A 189 15.86 -27.31 -14.11
CA VAL A 189 14.74 -27.25 -13.17
C VAL A 189 15.21 -26.65 -11.84
N GLY A 190 14.43 -25.71 -11.28
CA GLY A 190 14.76 -24.98 -10.06
C GLY A 190 15.48 -23.65 -10.28
N ASP A 191 15.93 -23.34 -11.49
CA ASP A 191 16.56 -22.06 -11.82
C ASP A 191 15.57 -20.89 -11.77
N SER A 192 16.07 -19.71 -11.45
CA SER A 192 15.27 -18.49 -11.36
C SER A 192 15.25 -17.73 -12.67
N ILE A 193 14.07 -17.27 -13.06
CA ILE A 193 13.83 -16.39 -14.19
C ILE A 193 13.51 -15.00 -13.69
N VAL A 194 14.07 -13.98 -14.33
CA VAL A 194 13.91 -12.56 -13.99
C VAL A 194 13.64 -11.74 -15.26
N THR A 195 13.23 -10.48 -15.14
CA THR A 195 13.07 -9.56 -16.27
C THR A 195 14.42 -9.31 -16.96
N ALA A 196 14.42 -9.27 -18.28
CA ALA A 196 15.64 -9.13 -19.07
C ALA A 196 16.20 -7.70 -19.08
N GLY A 197 15.34 -6.67 -18.89
CA GLY A 197 15.73 -5.27 -19.00
C GLY A 197 15.93 -4.79 -20.44
N HIS A 198 15.46 -5.57 -21.42
CA HIS A 198 15.51 -5.20 -22.86
C HIS A 198 14.29 -4.39 -23.32
N SER A 199 13.40 -4.00 -22.39
CA SER A 199 12.30 -3.11 -22.67
C SER A 199 12.36 -1.90 -21.75
N SER A 200 11.81 -0.77 -22.20
CA SER A 200 11.69 0.44 -21.40
C SER A 200 10.70 0.31 -20.22
N ILE A 201 9.97 -0.83 -20.12
CA ILE A 201 8.88 -1.07 -19.17
C ILE A 201 9.41 -1.58 -17.83
N PHE A 202 10.22 -2.63 -17.84
CA PHE A 202 10.74 -3.26 -16.64
C PHE A 202 12.25 -3.10 -16.51
N PRO A 203 12.76 -2.69 -15.35
CA PRO A 203 14.18 -2.80 -15.07
C PRO A 203 14.64 -4.27 -15.08
N LYS A 204 15.91 -4.47 -15.34
CA LYS A 204 16.52 -5.81 -15.31
C LYS A 204 16.50 -6.39 -13.90
N GLY A 205 16.17 -7.68 -13.79
CA GLY A 205 16.37 -8.44 -12.56
C GLY A 205 15.15 -8.55 -11.65
N ILE A 206 13.97 -8.03 -12.03
CA ILE A 206 12.74 -8.26 -11.27
C ILE A 206 12.41 -9.76 -11.28
N PRO A 207 12.15 -10.39 -10.12
CA PRO A 207 11.79 -11.79 -10.05
C PRO A 207 10.53 -12.11 -10.88
N ILE A 208 10.52 -13.24 -11.56
CA ILE A 208 9.36 -13.75 -12.28
C ILE A 208 8.91 -15.06 -11.66
N GLY A 209 9.79 -16.05 -11.64
CA GLY A 209 9.44 -17.38 -11.18
C GLY A 209 10.61 -18.34 -11.18
N ARG A 210 10.29 -19.62 -10.99
CA ARG A 210 11.23 -20.73 -10.97
C ARG A 210 10.87 -21.75 -12.04
N VAL A 211 11.87 -22.24 -12.75
CA VAL A 211 11.72 -23.27 -13.79
C VAL A 211 11.20 -24.57 -13.16
N LEU A 212 10.07 -25.07 -13.67
CA LEU A 212 9.47 -26.35 -13.29
C LEU A 212 9.88 -27.49 -14.25
N SER A 213 9.91 -27.20 -15.54
CA SER A 213 10.27 -28.18 -16.56
C SER A 213 10.96 -27.49 -17.73
N VAL A 214 11.80 -28.23 -18.42
CA VAL A 214 12.51 -27.78 -19.64
C VAL A 214 12.28 -28.85 -20.70
N ASN A 215 11.70 -28.44 -21.83
CA ASN A 215 11.44 -29.31 -22.96
C ASN A 215 12.15 -28.71 -24.20
N ALA A 216 12.84 -29.53 -24.97
CA ALA A 216 13.40 -29.10 -26.23
C ALA A 216 12.29 -29.00 -27.27
N ASN A 217 12.19 -27.85 -27.94
CA ASN A 217 11.36 -27.69 -29.14
C ASN A 217 12.20 -28.02 -30.36
N THR A 218 12.01 -29.23 -30.90
CA THR A 218 12.77 -29.73 -32.01
C THR A 218 12.50 -29.00 -33.32
N ARG A 219 11.42 -28.21 -33.42
CA ARG A 219 11.07 -27.50 -34.65
C ARG A 219 11.90 -26.24 -34.84
N ASP A 220 12.15 -25.49 -33.74
CA ASP A 220 12.75 -24.16 -33.78
C ASP A 220 14.12 -24.11 -33.10
N ASN A 221 14.70 -25.25 -32.75
CA ASN A 221 15.98 -25.38 -32.02
C ASN A 221 16.01 -24.48 -30.77
N SER A 222 14.86 -24.37 -30.08
CA SER A 222 14.66 -23.57 -28.89
C SER A 222 14.21 -24.42 -27.70
N LEU A 223 14.27 -23.85 -26.49
CA LEU A 223 13.72 -24.46 -25.27
C LEU A 223 12.34 -23.87 -24.95
N LEU A 224 11.39 -24.75 -24.60
CA LEU A 224 10.13 -24.42 -23.99
C LEU A 224 10.21 -24.79 -22.52
N SER A 225 10.19 -23.81 -21.63
CA SER A 225 10.27 -24.02 -20.19
C SER A 225 8.99 -23.58 -19.50
N GLN A 226 8.47 -24.40 -18.60
CA GLN A 226 7.41 -23.98 -17.68
C GLN A 226 8.02 -23.29 -16.48
N VAL A 227 7.48 -22.13 -16.10
CA VAL A 227 7.95 -21.31 -15.00
C VAL A 227 6.82 -21.08 -14.00
N LYS A 228 7.01 -21.51 -12.77
CA LYS A 228 6.09 -21.22 -11.66
C LYS A 228 6.32 -19.82 -11.17
N LEU A 229 5.29 -18.96 -11.21
CA LEU A 229 5.37 -17.59 -10.74
C LEU A 229 5.68 -17.53 -9.23
N PHE A 230 6.47 -16.54 -8.82
CA PHE A 230 6.66 -16.22 -7.40
C PHE A 230 5.49 -15.41 -6.84
N THR A 231 4.84 -14.61 -7.69
CA THR A 231 3.67 -13.81 -7.34
C THR A 231 2.43 -14.69 -7.34
N ASP A 232 1.68 -14.67 -6.23
CA ASP A 232 0.33 -15.22 -6.21
C ASP A 232 -0.63 -14.22 -6.85
N MET A 233 -1.02 -14.49 -8.09
CA MET A 233 -1.86 -13.60 -8.88
C MET A 233 -3.31 -13.57 -8.39
N GLN A 234 -3.74 -14.52 -7.57
CA GLN A 234 -5.12 -14.58 -7.04
C GLN A 234 -5.31 -13.72 -5.79
N GLN A 235 -4.23 -13.46 -5.02
CA GLN A 235 -4.26 -12.75 -3.74
C GLN A 235 -3.59 -11.38 -3.79
N LEU A 236 -3.68 -10.67 -4.92
CA LEU A 236 -3.11 -9.34 -5.07
C LEU A 236 -4.01 -8.29 -4.42
N GLN A 237 -3.53 -7.65 -3.35
CA GLN A 237 -4.19 -6.50 -2.71
C GLN A 237 -3.48 -5.18 -3.05
N HIS A 238 -2.16 -5.19 -3.04
CA HIS A 238 -1.32 -4.03 -3.33
C HIS A 238 -0.29 -4.36 -4.40
N VAL A 239 -0.03 -3.37 -5.25
CA VAL A 239 0.96 -3.46 -6.32
C VAL A 239 1.80 -2.18 -6.36
N TYR A 240 2.93 -2.25 -7.04
CA TYR A 240 3.80 -1.13 -7.29
C TYR A 240 3.91 -0.89 -8.79
N ILE A 241 3.77 0.35 -9.20
CA ILE A 241 3.89 0.77 -10.59
C ILE A 241 5.27 1.37 -10.75
N ILE A 242 6.04 0.84 -11.70
CA ILE A 242 7.39 1.30 -12.01
C ILE A 242 7.32 2.19 -13.26
N LYS A 243 7.71 3.44 -13.11
CA LYS A 243 7.84 4.40 -14.20
C LYS A 243 9.32 4.56 -14.52
N ASN A 244 9.73 4.18 -15.72
CA ASN A 244 11.03 4.54 -16.27
C ASN A 244 10.99 6.01 -16.72
N LYS A 245 11.89 6.85 -16.21
CA LYS A 245 11.95 8.27 -16.57
C LYS A 245 12.45 8.49 -17.99
N ASP A 246 13.24 7.53 -18.51
CA ASP A 246 13.82 7.56 -19.84
C ASP A 246 12.98 6.82 -20.88
N GLN A 247 11.77 6.38 -20.53
CA GLN A 247 10.88 5.59 -21.40
C GLN A 247 10.56 6.33 -22.70
N VAL A 248 10.12 7.58 -22.60
CA VAL A 248 9.72 8.37 -23.79
C VAL A 248 10.88 8.63 -24.75
N PRO A 249 12.07 9.08 -24.30
CA PRO A 249 13.23 9.21 -25.18
C PRO A 249 13.64 7.91 -25.88
N ILE A 250 13.57 6.77 -25.17
CA ILE A 250 13.91 5.46 -25.72
C ILE A 250 12.91 5.06 -26.81
N GLN A 251 11.61 5.18 -26.56
CA GLN A 251 10.56 4.86 -27.53
C GLN A 251 10.67 5.71 -28.80
N GLN A 252 10.91 7.01 -28.67
CA GLN A 252 11.11 7.90 -29.83
C GLN A 252 12.29 7.46 -30.68
N LEU A 253 13.38 7.01 -30.06
CA LEU A 253 14.54 6.51 -30.80
C LEU A 253 14.23 5.16 -31.48
N GLU A 254 13.51 4.27 -30.82
CA GLU A 254 13.07 2.99 -31.40
C GLU A 254 12.18 3.20 -32.62
N GLU A 255 11.22 4.14 -32.56
CA GLU A 255 10.36 4.50 -33.69
C GLU A 255 11.17 5.02 -34.88
N GLN A 256 12.13 5.92 -34.66
CA GLN A 256 13.03 6.44 -35.72
C GLN A 256 13.85 5.33 -36.37
N ILE A 257 14.37 4.38 -35.60
CA ILE A 257 15.12 3.24 -36.12
C ILE A 257 14.23 2.33 -36.98
N GLN A 258 12.98 2.10 -36.53
CA GLN A 258 12.02 1.29 -37.28
C GLN A 258 11.60 1.95 -38.61
N GLU A 259 11.42 3.26 -38.63
CA GLU A 259 11.14 4.00 -39.87
C GLU A 259 12.30 3.87 -40.87
N GLN A 260 13.54 4.04 -40.40
CA GLN A 260 14.74 3.87 -41.25
C GLN A 260 14.95 2.45 -41.78
N ALA A 261 14.52 1.43 -41.02
CA ALA A 261 14.64 0.04 -41.42
C ALA A 261 13.58 -0.40 -42.44
N ASN A 262 12.52 0.37 -42.63
CA ASN A 262 11.41 0.13 -43.56
C ASN A 262 11.55 0.94 -44.88
N GLU A 263 12.49 1.88 -44.94
CA GLU A 263 12.92 2.55 -46.17
C GLU A 263 14.00 1.75 -46.93
#